data_ec9882828e12f0ccee17f497ceb67763
#
_entry.id   ec9882828e12f0ccee17f497ceb67763
#
_cell.length_a   1.000
_cell.length_b   1.000
_cell.length_c   1.000
_cell.angle_alpha   90.00
_cell.angle_beta   90.00
_cell.angle_gamma   90.00
#
_symmetry.space_group_name_H-M   'P 1'
#
loop_
_entity.id
_entity.type
_entity.pdbx_description
1 polymer ?
#
loop_
_entity_poly.entity_id
_entity_poly.type
_entity_poly.pdbx_seq_one_letter_code
_entity_poly.pdbx_strand_id
1 'polypeptide(L)'
;MKDKRLILGVTGIRSDYDLMSSVYRAIDDHQDLEIQLVATGAHLSDSYGFTVDEIRSDGYVVADEVESLLNGDLAPTRVKGLAIQLQGIVQTVARLSPDILLVLGDREESITTALVGSYMNIPIAHVGGGDRAVGNVDDQVRHAVTKLAHIHFATNRESAERILRLGEQSFRVFDVGNPGLDRLLQTPPMDADELSSRLGFTIKDGEPLIMLIQHVIS
;
A
#
# COMPACT_ATOMS: atom_id res chain seq x y z
N MET A 1 -13.27 3.69 -29.06
CA MET A 1 -12.34 3.00 -28.17
C MET A 1 -13.08 2.82 -26.87
N LYS A 2 -13.03 1.65 -26.24
CA LYS A 2 -13.62 1.45 -24.91
C LYS A 2 -12.72 2.24 -23.93
N ASP A 3 -13.30 3.12 -23.12
CA ASP A 3 -12.53 3.85 -22.14
C ASP A 3 -11.87 2.86 -21.18
N LYS A 4 -10.60 3.09 -20.83
CA LYS A 4 -9.89 2.28 -19.85
C LYS A 4 -10.63 2.34 -18.51
N ARG A 5 -10.59 1.27 -17.73
CA ARG A 5 -11.10 1.28 -16.37
C ARG A 5 -10.11 1.98 -15.45
N LEU A 6 -10.58 2.98 -14.73
CA LEU A 6 -9.76 3.72 -13.78
C LEU A 6 -9.66 2.98 -12.44
N ILE A 7 -8.44 2.62 -12.08
CA ILE A 7 -8.09 2.10 -10.76
C ILE A 7 -7.44 3.23 -9.97
N LEU A 8 -7.99 3.54 -8.80
CA LEU A 8 -7.44 4.54 -7.91
C LEU A 8 -6.75 3.85 -6.74
N GLY A 9 -5.42 3.93 -6.69
CA GLY A 9 -4.61 3.49 -5.56
C GLY A 9 -4.43 4.60 -4.53
N VAL A 10 -4.44 4.26 -3.25
CA VAL A 10 -4.14 5.20 -2.17
C VAL A 10 -2.93 4.71 -1.40
N THR A 11 -1.93 5.58 -1.20
CA THR A 11 -0.68 5.28 -0.54
C THR A 11 -0.29 6.39 0.44
N GLY A 12 0.15 6.01 1.64
CA GLY A 12 0.44 6.96 2.72
C GLY A 12 1.91 7.03 3.12
N ILE A 13 2.69 6.04 2.72
CA ILE A 13 4.10 5.95 3.10
C ILE A 13 4.90 5.21 2.02
N ARG A 14 6.18 5.55 1.91
CA ARG A 14 7.09 4.98 0.93
C ARG A 14 7.13 3.45 0.93
N SER A 15 7.12 2.79 2.10
CA SER A 15 7.15 1.34 2.18
C SER A 15 5.95 0.68 1.49
N ASP A 16 4.76 1.25 1.63
CA ASP A 16 3.55 0.74 0.99
C ASP A 16 3.58 0.94 -0.53
N TYR A 17 4.07 2.10 -0.95
CA TYR A 17 4.30 2.38 -2.36
C TYR A 17 5.31 1.39 -2.98
N ASP A 18 6.43 1.15 -2.30
CA ASP A 18 7.45 0.20 -2.73
C ASP A 18 6.90 -1.23 -2.85
N LEU A 19 6.10 -1.68 -1.88
CA LEU A 19 5.48 -3.01 -1.91
C LEU A 19 4.49 -3.17 -3.07
N MET A 20 3.82 -2.08 -3.47
CA MET A 20 2.81 -2.09 -4.53
C MET A 20 3.37 -1.74 -5.92
N SER A 21 4.63 -1.38 -6.04
CA SER A 21 5.23 -0.87 -7.29
C SER A 21 5.09 -1.83 -8.47
N SER A 22 5.22 -3.15 -8.25
CA SER A 22 5.04 -4.17 -9.29
C SER A 22 3.57 -4.27 -9.73
N VAL A 23 2.62 -4.11 -8.80
CA VAL A 23 1.18 -4.12 -9.07
C VAL A 23 0.79 -2.88 -9.87
N TYR A 24 1.27 -1.70 -9.47
CA TYR A 24 1.00 -0.45 -10.19
C TYR A 24 1.52 -0.52 -11.63
N ARG A 25 2.72 -1.05 -11.82
CA ARG A 25 3.31 -1.24 -13.17
C ARG A 25 2.48 -2.21 -14.00
N ALA A 26 2.06 -3.34 -13.44
CA ALA A 26 1.25 -4.30 -14.16
C ALA A 26 -0.12 -3.74 -14.58
N ILE A 27 -0.70 -2.83 -13.78
CA ILE A 27 -1.94 -2.13 -14.13
C ILE A 27 -1.67 -1.12 -15.24
N ASP A 28 -0.60 -0.33 -15.15
CA ASP A 28 -0.26 0.72 -16.13
C ASP A 28 0.08 0.13 -17.51
N ASP A 29 0.77 -1.01 -17.53
CA ASP A 29 1.12 -1.74 -18.75
C ASP A 29 -0.11 -2.40 -19.41
N HIS A 30 -1.25 -2.50 -18.71
CA HIS A 30 -2.43 -3.18 -19.23
C HIS A 30 -3.27 -2.28 -20.15
N GLN A 31 -3.62 -2.78 -21.33
CA GLN A 31 -4.29 -1.99 -22.38
C GLN A 31 -5.67 -1.45 -21.99
N ASP A 32 -6.40 -2.12 -21.09
CA ASP A 32 -7.78 -1.79 -20.69
C ASP A 32 -7.86 -1.13 -19.29
N LEU A 33 -6.72 -0.89 -18.65
CA LEU A 33 -6.63 -0.34 -17.30
C LEU A 33 -5.85 0.98 -17.30
N GLU A 34 -6.17 1.84 -16.33
CA GLU A 34 -5.45 3.05 -16.00
C GLU A 34 -5.27 3.10 -14.49
N ILE A 35 -4.06 3.42 -14.03
CA ILE A 35 -3.76 3.64 -12.61
C ILE A 35 -3.56 5.13 -12.34
N GLN A 36 -4.22 5.65 -11.32
CA GLN A 36 -3.91 6.93 -10.71
C GLN A 36 -3.73 6.75 -9.22
N LEU A 37 -2.86 7.55 -8.60
CA LEU A 37 -2.53 7.42 -7.19
C LEU A 37 -2.96 8.66 -6.40
N VAL A 38 -3.45 8.44 -5.19
CA VAL A 38 -3.61 9.47 -4.17
C VAL A 38 -2.47 9.32 -3.18
N ALA A 39 -1.67 10.35 -3.04
CA ALA A 39 -0.64 10.41 -2.01
C ALA A 39 -1.19 11.07 -0.74
N THR A 40 -0.88 10.48 0.42
CA THR A 40 -1.32 11.03 1.71
C THR A 40 -0.26 10.77 2.79
N GLY A 41 -0.55 11.16 4.02
CA GLY A 41 0.26 10.80 5.17
C GLY A 41 1.72 11.21 5.09
N ALA A 42 2.62 10.27 5.30
CA ALA A 42 4.07 10.50 5.33
C ALA A 42 4.66 10.88 3.97
N HIS A 43 4.00 10.52 2.86
CA HIS A 43 4.43 10.95 1.52
C HIS A 43 4.52 12.46 1.36
N LEU A 44 3.69 13.21 2.08
CA LEU A 44 3.56 14.67 1.97
C LEU A 44 4.30 15.42 3.10
N SER A 45 5.16 14.74 3.82
CA SER A 45 5.90 15.33 4.95
C SER A 45 7.40 15.41 4.67
N ASP A 46 7.97 16.59 4.82
CA ASP A 46 9.42 16.83 4.74
C ASP A 46 10.20 15.98 5.76
N SER A 47 9.63 15.74 6.92
CA SER A 47 10.24 14.89 7.96
C SER A 47 10.44 13.45 7.51
N TYR A 48 9.70 13.00 6.51
CA TYR A 48 9.79 11.67 5.92
C TYR A 48 10.34 11.68 4.48
N GLY A 49 10.94 12.82 4.07
CA GLY A 49 11.64 12.95 2.79
C GLY A 49 10.76 13.31 1.59
N PHE A 50 9.51 13.72 1.82
CA PHE A 50 8.56 14.17 0.77
C PHE A 50 8.49 13.20 -0.43
N THR A 51 8.29 11.93 -0.12
CA THR A 51 8.43 10.81 -1.07
C THR A 51 7.36 10.73 -2.16
N VAL A 52 6.40 11.65 -2.16
CA VAL A 52 5.48 11.82 -3.31
C VAL A 52 6.22 12.13 -4.61
N ASP A 53 7.41 12.74 -4.53
CA ASP A 53 8.24 13.02 -5.70
C ASP A 53 8.84 11.73 -6.32
N GLU A 54 9.03 10.67 -5.54
CA GLU A 54 9.40 9.35 -6.08
C GLU A 54 8.27 8.79 -6.95
N ILE A 55 7.01 8.91 -6.51
CA ILE A 55 5.83 8.47 -7.27
C ILE A 55 5.75 9.19 -8.62
N ARG A 56 5.99 10.50 -8.62
CA ARG A 56 6.01 11.31 -9.84
C ARG A 56 7.17 10.97 -10.76
N SER A 57 8.36 10.74 -10.19
CA SER A 57 9.56 10.39 -10.97
C SER A 57 9.45 9.00 -11.62
N ASP A 58 8.68 8.08 -11.01
CA ASP A 58 8.36 6.78 -11.58
C ASP A 58 7.32 6.87 -12.72
N GLY A 59 6.77 8.08 -12.99
CA GLY A 59 5.88 8.36 -14.10
C GLY A 59 4.38 8.21 -13.79
N TYR A 60 4.01 7.95 -12.55
CA TYR A 60 2.59 7.81 -12.18
C TYR A 60 1.89 9.16 -12.01
N VAL A 61 0.62 9.19 -12.37
CA VAL A 61 -0.26 10.34 -12.12
C VAL A 61 -0.63 10.36 -10.64
N VAL A 62 -0.17 11.39 -9.93
CA VAL A 62 -0.66 11.72 -8.58
C VAL A 62 -1.93 12.53 -8.76
N ALA A 63 -3.09 11.87 -8.64
CA ALA A 63 -4.40 12.45 -8.90
C ALA A 63 -4.83 13.43 -7.82
N ASP A 64 -4.32 13.25 -6.60
CA ASP A 64 -4.55 14.15 -5.47
C ASP A 64 -3.50 13.95 -4.35
N GLU A 65 -3.36 14.98 -3.53
CA GLU A 65 -2.51 15.00 -2.35
C GLU A 65 -3.38 15.35 -1.14
N VAL A 66 -3.54 14.39 -0.25
CA VAL A 66 -4.39 14.57 0.95
C VAL A 66 -3.51 14.69 2.18
N GLU A 67 -3.25 15.91 2.62
CA GLU A 67 -2.50 16.18 3.84
C GLU A 67 -3.29 15.72 5.07
N SER A 68 -2.90 14.60 5.65
CA SER A 68 -3.59 14.00 6.80
C SER A 68 -2.67 13.73 8.00
N LEU A 69 -1.35 13.85 7.81
CA LEU A 69 -0.39 13.63 8.88
C LEU A 69 -0.32 14.85 9.80
N LEU A 70 -0.86 14.70 11.00
CA LEU A 70 -0.75 15.71 12.05
C LEU A 70 0.50 15.46 12.88
N ASN A 71 1.25 16.51 13.16
CA ASN A 71 2.43 16.43 14.03
C ASN A 71 2.01 16.26 15.50
N GLY A 72 2.10 15.03 16.01
CA GLY A 72 1.81 14.72 17.41
C GLY A 72 1.74 13.22 17.68
N ASP A 73 2.32 12.79 18.79
CA ASP A 73 2.50 11.38 19.18
C ASP A 73 1.32 10.81 20.00
N LEU A 74 0.23 11.57 20.12
CA LEU A 74 -0.92 11.13 20.90
C LEU A 74 -1.93 10.36 20.03
N ALA A 75 -2.52 9.31 20.59
CA ALA A 75 -3.57 8.55 19.92
C ALA A 75 -4.72 9.41 19.36
N PRO A 76 -5.21 10.46 20.04
CA PRO A 76 -6.21 11.37 19.47
C PRO A 76 -5.73 12.10 18.20
N THR A 77 -4.43 12.36 18.05
CA THR A 77 -3.88 13.02 16.87
C THR A 77 -3.98 12.11 15.64
N ARG A 78 -3.66 10.82 15.81
CA ARG A 78 -3.82 9.79 14.77
C ARG A 78 -5.26 9.69 14.29
N VAL A 79 -6.22 9.65 15.22
CA VAL A 79 -7.66 9.60 14.88
C VAL A 79 -8.13 10.86 14.14
N LYS A 80 -7.62 12.04 14.51
CA LYS A 80 -7.93 13.29 13.79
C LYS A 80 -7.37 13.27 12.37
N GLY A 81 -6.13 12.78 12.18
CA GLY A 81 -5.54 12.60 10.85
C GLY A 81 -6.38 11.68 9.97
N LEU A 82 -6.88 10.58 10.54
CA LEU A 82 -7.79 9.64 9.88
C LEU A 82 -9.08 10.33 9.39
N ALA A 83 -9.66 11.21 10.20
CA ALA A 83 -10.87 11.95 9.82
C ALA A 83 -10.61 12.95 8.67
N ILE A 84 -9.46 13.64 8.70
CA ILE A 84 -9.05 14.54 7.61
C ILE A 84 -8.83 13.75 6.33
N GLN A 85 -8.15 12.62 6.42
CA GLN A 85 -7.89 11.74 5.29
C GLN A 85 -9.19 11.22 4.65
N LEU A 86 -10.13 10.77 5.47
CA LEU A 86 -11.43 10.32 5.01
C LEU A 86 -12.15 11.41 4.21
N GLN A 87 -12.14 12.65 4.71
CA GLN A 87 -12.76 13.79 4.03
C GLN A 87 -12.09 14.09 2.68
N GLY A 88 -10.75 14.08 2.62
CA GLY A 88 -10.01 14.32 1.39
C GLY A 88 -10.26 13.24 0.34
N ILE A 89 -10.18 11.96 0.74
CA ILE A 89 -10.40 10.83 -0.17
C ILE A 89 -11.82 10.85 -0.76
N VAL A 90 -12.85 11.18 0.03
CA VAL A 90 -14.24 11.32 -0.49
C VAL A 90 -14.31 12.32 -1.63
N GLN A 91 -13.67 13.48 -1.50
CA GLN A 91 -13.71 14.53 -2.54
C GLN A 91 -13.00 14.07 -3.81
N THR A 92 -11.84 13.42 -3.66
CA THR A 92 -11.08 12.88 -4.79
C THR A 92 -11.86 11.80 -5.53
N VAL A 93 -12.42 10.84 -4.80
CA VAL A 93 -13.21 9.74 -5.36
C VAL A 93 -14.47 10.27 -6.05
N ALA A 94 -15.16 11.25 -5.47
CA ALA A 94 -16.33 11.88 -6.08
C ALA A 94 -16.01 12.61 -7.40
N ARG A 95 -14.83 13.24 -7.47
CA ARG A 95 -14.37 13.95 -8.67
C ARG A 95 -13.93 13.00 -9.79
N LEU A 96 -13.20 11.94 -9.43
CA LEU A 96 -12.60 11.02 -10.42
C LEU A 96 -13.54 9.90 -10.85
N SER A 97 -14.48 9.51 -9.97
CA SER A 97 -15.41 8.40 -10.21
C SER A 97 -14.71 7.12 -10.66
N PRO A 98 -13.71 6.59 -9.89
CA PRO A 98 -12.95 5.41 -10.30
C PRO A 98 -13.82 4.16 -10.37
N ASP A 99 -13.44 3.22 -11.23
CA ASP A 99 -14.11 1.92 -11.31
C ASP A 99 -13.78 0.99 -10.16
N ILE A 100 -12.55 1.12 -9.60
CA ILE A 100 -12.06 0.28 -8.49
C ILE A 100 -11.14 1.14 -7.59
N LEU A 101 -11.27 0.96 -6.28
CA LEU A 101 -10.33 1.44 -5.28
C LEU A 101 -9.36 0.31 -4.91
N LEU A 102 -8.05 0.60 -4.91
CA LEU A 102 -7.01 -0.37 -4.60
C LEU A 102 -6.29 0.04 -3.31
N VAL A 103 -6.24 -0.86 -2.34
CA VAL A 103 -5.64 -0.64 -1.02
C VAL A 103 -4.73 -1.79 -0.61
N LEU A 104 -3.72 -1.48 0.20
CA LEU A 104 -2.77 -2.44 0.76
C LEU A 104 -2.89 -2.51 2.29
N GLY A 105 -3.01 -3.70 2.83
CA GLY A 105 -2.77 -3.97 4.25
C GLY A 105 -3.81 -3.40 5.22
N ASP A 106 -3.34 -2.62 6.18
CA ASP A 106 -4.02 -2.34 7.44
C ASP A 106 -3.85 -0.91 7.96
N ARG A 107 -3.28 -0.03 7.17
CA ARG A 107 -3.02 1.34 7.60
C ARG A 107 -4.26 2.23 7.48
N GLU A 108 -4.10 3.48 7.92
CA GLU A 108 -5.14 4.51 7.87
C GLU A 108 -5.68 4.71 6.45
N GLU A 109 -4.82 4.65 5.44
CA GLU A 109 -5.17 4.80 4.03
C GLU A 109 -6.14 3.71 3.59
N SER A 110 -5.89 2.49 4.04
CA SER A 110 -6.68 1.32 3.66
C SER A 110 -8.08 1.37 4.25
N ILE A 111 -8.20 1.67 5.53
CA ILE A 111 -9.51 1.71 6.19
C ILE A 111 -10.35 2.91 5.75
N THR A 112 -9.74 4.09 5.58
CA THR A 112 -10.46 5.28 5.10
C THR A 112 -10.96 5.08 3.67
N THR A 113 -10.11 4.55 2.78
CA THR A 113 -10.47 4.25 1.40
C THR A 113 -11.56 3.17 1.32
N ALA A 114 -11.45 2.12 2.14
CA ALA A 114 -12.46 1.06 2.18
C ALA A 114 -13.83 1.58 2.66
N LEU A 115 -13.86 2.48 3.65
CA LEU A 115 -15.09 3.14 4.06
C LEU A 115 -15.69 3.98 2.92
N VAL A 116 -14.87 4.79 2.25
CA VAL A 116 -15.33 5.60 1.10
C VAL A 116 -15.92 4.71 0.02
N GLY A 117 -15.20 3.67 -0.40
CA GLY A 117 -15.68 2.75 -1.44
C GLY A 117 -17.00 2.08 -1.06
N SER A 118 -17.11 1.61 0.19
CA SER A 118 -18.33 0.95 0.69
C SER A 118 -19.55 1.87 0.65
N TYR A 119 -19.42 3.12 1.11
CA TYR A 119 -20.53 4.07 1.15
C TYR A 119 -20.84 4.71 -0.21
N MET A 120 -19.87 4.75 -1.12
CA MET A 120 -20.04 5.28 -2.49
C MET A 120 -20.37 4.19 -3.52
N ASN A 121 -20.51 2.91 -3.09
CA ASN A 121 -20.77 1.76 -3.97
C ASN A 121 -19.70 1.57 -5.06
N ILE A 122 -18.43 1.78 -4.72
CA ILE A 122 -17.30 1.54 -5.59
C ILE A 122 -16.60 0.26 -5.14
N PRO A 123 -16.34 -0.70 -6.02
CA PRO A 123 -15.60 -1.91 -5.69
C PRO A 123 -14.22 -1.63 -5.10
N ILE A 124 -13.85 -2.39 -4.08
CA ILE A 124 -12.57 -2.26 -3.38
C ILE A 124 -11.77 -3.55 -3.60
N ALA A 125 -10.53 -3.40 -4.07
CA ALA A 125 -9.55 -4.46 -4.16
C ALA A 125 -8.55 -4.30 -3.01
N HIS A 126 -8.41 -5.33 -2.19
CA HIS A 126 -7.55 -5.36 -1.00
C HIS A 126 -6.40 -6.34 -1.18
N VAL A 127 -5.18 -5.84 -1.17
CA VAL A 127 -3.94 -6.61 -1.18
C VAL A 127 -3.46 -6.82 0.26
N GLY A 128 -2.97 -8.01 0.59
CA GLY A 128 -2.48 -8.33 1.94
C GLY A 128 -3.58 -8.51 2.99
N GLY A 129 -4.83 -8.71 2.56
CA GLY A 129 -5.90 -9.14 3.44
C GLY A 129 -5.62 -10.52 4.04
N GLY A 130 -6.14 -10.77 5.25
CA GLY A 130 -5.97 -12.04 5.94
C GLY A 130 -4.62 -12.26 6.62
N ASP A 131 -3.60 -11.45 6.39
CA ASP A 131 -2.34 -11.50 7.14
C ASP A 131 -2.57 -11.15 8.62
N ARG A 132 -1.66 -11.56 9.49
CA ARG A 132 -1.79 -11.33 10.94
C ARG A 132 -0.72 -10.38 11.45
N ALA A 133 -1.15 -9.47 12.31
CA ALA A 133 -0.31 -8.56 13.09
C ALA A 133 -0.71 -8.63 14.57
N VAL A 134 -0.40 -9.76 15.21
CA VAL A 134 -0.86 -10.08 16.57
C VAL A 134 -0.36 -9.06 17.58
N GLY A 135 -1.29 -8.52 18.39
CA GLY A 135 -0.98 -7.60 19.49
C GLY A 135 -1.00 -6.12 19.11
N ASN A 136 -1.37 -5.81 17.88
CA ASN A 136 -1.50 -4.45 17.38
C ASN A 136 -2.90 -4.19 16.81
N VAL A 137 -3.31 -2.92 16.74
CA VAL A 137 -4.57 -2.47 16.10
C VAL A 137 -4.63 -2.83 14.62
N ASP A 138 -3.50 -2.98 13.98
CA ASP A 138 -3.35 -3.30 12.56
C ASP A 138 -4.05 -4.63 12.20
N ASP A 139 -4.01 -5.65 13.09
CA ASP A 139 -4.71 -6.93 12.87
C ASP A 139 -6.23 -6.71 12.72
N GLN A 140 -6.80 -5.87 13.58
CA GLN A 140 -8.23 -5.56 13.58
C GLN A 140 -8.61 -4.70 12.36
N VAL A 141 -7.80 -3.69 12.05
CA VAL A 141 -8.01 -2.81 10.89
C VAL A 141 -7.94 -3.62 9.60
N ARG A 142 -6.94 -4.48 9.43
CA ARG A 142 -6.81 -5.36 8.26
C ARG A 142 -8.05 -6.22 8.05
N HIS A 143 -8.58 -6.84 9.10
CA HIS A 143 -9.78 -7.64 9.00
C HIS A 143 -11.03 -6.81 8.72
N ALA A 144 -11.12 -5.59 9.25
CA ALA A 144 -12.19 -4.67 8.90
C ALA A 144 -12.14 -4.27 7.42
N VAL A 145 -10.96 -3.92 6.90
CA VAL A 145 -10.74 -3.64 5.47
C VAL A 145 -11.12 -4.86 4.62
N THR A 146 -10.70 -6.07 5.01
CA THR A 146 -11.09 -7.32 4.34
C THR A 146 -12.60 -7.46 4.26
N LYS A 147 -13.34 -7.15 5.33
CA LYS A 147 -14.81 -7.25 5.34
C LYS A 147 -15.51 -6.18 4.48
N LEU A 148 -14.89 -5.04 4.26
CA LEU A 148 -15.39 -3.98 3.38
C LEU A 148 -15.01 -4.21 1.92
N ALA A 149 -13.97 -5.01 1.65
CA ALA A 149 -13.45 -5.23 0.31
C ALA A 149 -14.30 -6.22 -0.50
N HIS A 150 -14.20 -6.10 -1.83
CA HIS A 150 -14.94 -6.91 -2.78
C HIS A 150 -14.05 -7.93 -3.50
N ILE A 151 -12.75 -7.62 -3.65
CA ILE A 151 -11.75 -8.46 -4.30
C ILE A 151 -10.57 -8.59 -3.33
N HIS A 152 -10.07 -9.79 -3.12
CA HIS A 152 -9.05 -10.08 -2.12
C HIS A 152 -7.83 -10.72 -2.77
N PHE A 153 -6.69 -10.07 -2.68
CA PHE A 153 -5.40 -10.55 -3.13
C PHE A 153 -4.57 -10.94 -1.90
N ALA A 154 -4.65 -12.20 -1.51
CA ALA A 154 -3.91 -12.73 -0.37
C ALA A 154 -2.44 -12.97 -0.72
N THR A 155 -1.55 -12.69 0.21
CA THR A 155 -0.09 -12.85 0.04
C THR A 155 0.38 -14.30 0.13
N ASN A 156 -0.46 -15.18 0.66
CA ASN A 156 -0.19 -16.59 0.82
C ASN A 156 -1.48 -17.37 1.11
N ARG A 157 -1.37 -18.69 0.99
CA ARG A 157 -2.50 -19.62 1.19
C ARG A 157 -3.15 -19.52 2.56
N GLU A 158 -2.36 -19.36 3.63
CA GLU A 158 -2.92 -19.27 4.99
C GLU A 158 -3.79 -18.01 5.16
N SER A 159 -3.37 -16.90 4.58
CA SER A 159 -4.12 -15.65 4.55
C SER A 159 -5.38 -15.76 3.70
N ALA A 160 -5.31 -16.42 2.54
CA ALA A 160 -6.50 -16.71 1.72
C ALA A 160 -7.53 -17.56 2.49
N GLU A 161 -7.09 -18.63 3.18
CA GLU A 161 -7.95 -19.46 4.00
C GLU A 161 -8.58 -18.67 5.17
N ARG A 162 -7.85 -17.69 5.73
CA ARG A 162 -8.38 -16.82 6.78
C ARG A 162 -9.46 -15.88 6.26
N ILE A 163 -9.27 -15.30 5.06
CA ILE A 163 -10.28 -14.50 4.38
C ILE A 163 -11.57 -15.32 4.15
N LEU A 164 -11.44 -16.55 3.68
CA LEU A 164 -12.59 -17.45 3.51
C LEU A 164 -13.31 -17.74 4.84
N ARG A 165 -12.56 -17.92 5.94
CA ARG A 165 -13.13 -18.11 7.29
C ARG A 165 -13.84 -16.85 7.83
N LEU A 166 -13.49 -15.64 7.34
CA LEU A 166 -14.22 -14.41 7.60
C LEU A 166 -15.55 -14.33 6.84
N GLY A 167 -15.85 -15.34 6.01
CA GLY A 167 -17.12 -15.46 5.28
C GLY A 167 -17.08 -14.84 3.88
N GLU A 168 -15.88 -14.57 3.33
CA GLU A 168 -15.75 -14.09 1.95
C GLU A 168 -15.95 -15.24 0.95
N GLN A 169 -16.50 -14.92 -0.21
CA GLN A 169 -16.82 -15.90 -1.24
C GLN A 169 -15.55 -16.28 -2.01
N SER A 170 -15.34 -17.57 -2.25
CA SER A 170 -14.10 -18.10 -2.83
C SER A 170 -13.76 -17.55 -4.21
N PHE A 171 -14.76 -17.18 -5.02
CA PHE A 171 -14.51 -16.61 -6.35
C PHE A 171 -13.90 -15.19 -6.33
N ARG A 172 -13.87 -14.56 -5.16
CA ARG A 172 -13.30 -13.21 -4.95
C ARG A 172 -11.97 -13.22 -4.20
N VAL A 173 -11.48 -14.41 -3.80
CA VAL A 173 -10.24 -14.56 -3.03
C VAL A 173 -9.19 -15.25 -3.87
N PHE A 174 -8.07 -14.56 -4.06
CA PHE A 174 -6.96 -14.99 -4.89
C PHE A 174 -5.68 -15.08 -4.05
N ASP A 175 -5.03 -16.25 -4.05
CA ASP A 175 -3.69 -16.44 -3.47
C ASP A 175 -2.67 -16.06 -4.56
N VAL A 176 -2.09 -14.88 -4.46
CA VAL A 176 -1.25 -14.27 -5.52
C VAL A 176 0.22 -14.11 -5.13
N GLY A 177 0.57 -14.40 -3.90
CA GLY A 177 1.89 -14.11 -3.37
C GLY A 177 2.04 -12.67 -2.87
N ASN A 178 3.24 -12.36 -2.36
CA ASN A 178 3.55 -11.02 -1.83
C ASN A 178 4.20 -10.15 -2.92
N PRO A 179 3.54 -9.08 -3.39
CA PRO A 179 4.07 -8.25 -4.47
C PRO A 179 5.39 -7.54 -4.11
N GLY A 180 5.67 -7.33 -2.83
CA GLY A 180 6.93 -6.75 -2.39
C GLY A 180 8.16 -7.59 -2.72
N LEU A 181 8.00 -8.90 -2.95
CA LEU A 181 9.09 -9.78 -3.38
C LEU A 181 9.47 -9.57 -4.84
N ASP A 182 8.56 -9.13 -5.69
CA ASP A 182 8.82 -8.95 -7.13
C ASP A 182 9.93 -7.94 -7.37
N ARG A 183 9.87 -6.79 -6.66
CA ARG A 183 10.91 -5.76 -6.77
C ARG A 183 12.26 -6.28 -6.29
N LEU A 184 12.29 -7.03 -5.19
CA LEU A 184 13.51 -7.64 -4.67
C LEU A 184 14.13 -8.61 -5.69
N LEU A 185 13.31 -9.46 -6.30
CA LEU A 185 13.77 -10.44 -7.29
C LEU A 185 14.23 -9.80 -8.60
N GLN A 186 13.66 -8.65 -8.97
CA GLN A 186 14.01 -7.90 -10.18
C GLN A 186 15.23 -6.99 -9.98
N THR A 187 15.61 -6.68 -8.74
CA THR A 187 16.77 -5.84 -8.45
C THR A 187 18.05 -6.64 -8.67
N PRO A 188 18.93 -6.21 -9.57
CA PRO A 188 20.20 -6.91 -9.80
C PRO A 188 21.05 -6.87 -8.52
N PRO A 189 21.75 -7.99 -8.19
CA PRO A 189 22.66 -8.00 -7.06
C PRO A 189 23.82 -7.04 -7.28
N MET A 190 24.23 -6.31 -6.24
CA MET A 190 25.43 -5.51 -6.24
C MET A 190 26.64 -6.40 -5.98
N ASP A 191 27.77 -6.06 -6.57
CA ASP A 191 29.04 -6.68 -6.19
C ASP A 191 29.56 -6.14 -4.84
N ALA A 192 30.59 -6.79 -4.28
CA ALA A 192 31.12 -6.44 -2.97
C ALA A 192 31.73 -5.04 -2.91
N ASP A 193 32.32 -4.58 -4.00
CA ASP A 193 32.97 -3.25 -4.07
C ASP A 193 31.92 -2.14 -4.13
N GLU A 194 30.89 -2.29 -4.96
CA GLU A 194 29.77 -1.36 -5.02
C GLU A 194 29.02 -1.30 -3.68
N LEU A 195 28.75 -2.47 -3.07
CA LEU A 195 28.09 -2.55 -1.77
C LEU A 195 28.93 -1.90 -0.67
N SER A 196 30.24 -2.16 -0.65
CA SER A 196 31.18 -1.52 0.28
C SER A 196 31.18 0.00 0.16
N SER A 197 31.18 0.51 -1.06
CA SER A 197 31.10 1.94 -1.33
C SER A 197 29.84 2.58 -0.81
N ARG A 198 28.68 1.94 -1.01
CA ARG A 198 27.37 2.43 -0.53
C ARG A 198 27.22 2.37 1.00
N LEU A 199 27.76 1.34 1.64
CA LEU A 199 27.69 1.14 3.08
C LEU A 199 28.74 1.96 3.85
N GLY A 200 29.77 2.47 3.19
CA GLY A 200 30.85 3.23 3.81
C GLY A 200 31.85 2.39 4.59
N PHE A 201 31.85 1.06 4.41
CA PHE A 201 32.87 0.15 4.98
C PHE A 201 33.17 -1.00 4.02
N THR A 202 34.36 -1.57 4.15
CA THR A 202 34.82 -2.64 3.26
C THR A 202 34.22 -4.00 3.68
N ILE A 203 33.57 -4.67 2.73
CA ILE A 203 33.14 -6.07 2.88
C ILE A 203 34.30 -6.94 2.42
N LYS A 204 34.78 -7.84 3.29
CA LYS A 204 35.91 -8.73 2.99
C LYS A 204 35.41 -10.13 2.71
N ASP A 205 35.99 -10.74 1.70
CA ASP A 205 35.72 -12.14 1.37
C ASP A 205 36.07 -13.08 2.55
N GLY A 206 35.15 -13.97 2.87
CA GLY A 206 35.32 -14.95 3.95
C GLY A 206 35.03 -14.43 5.35
N GLU A 207 34.76 -13.12 5.52
CA GLU A 207 34.28 -12.60 6.80
C GLU A 207 32.74 -12.62 6.85
N PRO A 208 32.11 -13.10 7.97
CA PRO A 208 30.65 -13.08 8.06
C PRO A 208 30.11 -11.66 8.16
N LEU A 209 29.17 -11.30 7.30
CA LEU A 209 28.40 -10.05 7.37
C LEU A 209 27.07 -10.34 8.09
N ILE A 210 26.83 -9.64 9.19
CA ILE A 210 25.58 -9.75 9.94
C ILE A 210 24.77 -8.47 9.73
N MET A 211 23.57 -8.61 9.17
CA MET A 211 22.61 -7.51 9.06
C MET A 211 21.57 -7.64 10.18
N LEU A 212 21.45 -6.62 11.01
CA LEU A 212 20.41 -6.50 12.04
C LEU A 212 19.37 -5.47 11.60
N ILE A 213 18.13 -5.91 11.46
CA ILE A 213 16.99 -5.04 11.16
C ILE A 213 16.05 -5.08 12.36
N GLN A 214 15.82 -3.92 12.98
CA GLN A 214 14.88 -3.79 14.07
C GLN A 214 13.70 -2.92 13.63
N HIS A 215 12.49 -3.49 13.69
CA HIS A 215 11.25 -2.76 13.48
C HIS A 215 10.64 -2.35 14.82
N VAL A 216 10.15 -1.12 14.89
CA VAL A 216 9.35 -0.66 16.03
C VAL A 216 7.89 -1.10 15.82
N ILE A 217 7.22 -1.42 16.93
CA ILE A 217 5.76 -1.64 16.91
C ILE A 217 5.12 -0.25 16.90
N SER A 218 4.29 0.03 15.91
CA SER A 218 3.56 1.30 15.75
C SER A 218 2.34 1.39 16.67
#